data_40d1204c10f6d93ea32e0a123feb0c5c
#
_entry.id   40d1204c10f6d93ea32e0a123feb0c5c
#
_cell.length_a   1.000
_cell.length_b   1.000
_cell.length_c   1.000
_cell.angle_alpha   90.00
_cell.angle_beta   90.00
_cell.angle_gamma   90.00
#
_symmetry.space_group_name_H-M   'P 1'
#
loop_
_entity.id
_entity.type
_entity.pdbx_description
1 polymer ?
#
loop_
_entity_poly.entity_id
_entity_poly.type
_entity_poly.pdbx_seq_one_letter_code
_entity_poly.pdbx_strand_id
1 'polypeptide(L)'
;MKKTILLLVSVAAMALAADVMAETRDEIAKIGQNVGAEGKFSYWTEGSVPLAKLKNFVERVTNPQSDGFVPQSDRVAVFDLDGTLVCETAPSYFEWMMYLHRVYDDPTFHATKEQIATADTIKKAVYARSVPGDMMWTEAIAQNEVFAGMTDEQYREYAIEFMETPVEGMTNLQWGEAIYLPMAEVVGYLAANGFTTY
;
A
#
# COMPACT_ATOMS: atom_id res chain seq x y z
N MET A 1 21.75 -47.16 -0.46
CA MET A 1 20.39 -46.72 -0.85
C MET A 1 19.79 -45.57 -0.02
N LYS A 2 20.05 -45.44 1.30
CA LYS A 2 19.49 -44.36 2.14
C LYS A 2 20.03 -42.94 1.88
N LYS A 3 21.26 -42.79 1.38
CA LYS A 3 21.84 -41.45 1.09
C LYS A 3 21.33 -40.78 -0.19
N THR A 4 20.91 -41.56 -1.19
CA THR A 4 20.43 -41.07 -2.48
C THR A 4 18.99 -40.53 -2.38
N ILE A 5 18.17 -41.08 -1.48
CA ILE A 5 16.80 -40.64 -1.24
C ILE A 5 16.78 -39.30 -0.51
N LEU A 6 17.75 -39.07 0.40
CA LEU A 6 17.83 -37.80 1.14
C LEU A 6 18.23 -36.61 0.23
N LEU A 7 19.06 -36.87 -0.78
CA LEU A 7 19.47 -35.86 -1.76
C LEU A 7 18.32 -35.46 -2.72
N LEU A 8 17.50 -36.41 -3.11
CA LEU A 8 16.33 -36.19 -3.98
C LEU A 8 15.23 -35.39 -3.26
N VAL A 9 15.01 -35.63 -1.98
CA VAL A 9 14.03 -34.87 -1.17
C VAL A 9 14.49 -33.41 -0.96
N SER A 10 15.79 -33.19 -0.76
CA SER A 10 16.31 -31.82 -0.62
C SER A 10 16.28 -31.01 -1.93
N VAL A 11 16.50 -31.66 -3.08
CA VAL A 11 16.39 -31.01 -4.40
C VAL A 11 14.94 -30.75 -4.77
N ALA A 12 14.01 -31.65 -4.44
CA ALA A 12 12.58 -31.43 -4.64
C ALA A 12 12.02 -30.30 -3.72
N ALA A 13 12.52 -30.19 -2.47
CA ALA A 13 12.15 -29.13 -1.57
C ALA A 13 12.69 -27.76 -2.03
N MET A 14 13.89 -27.71 -2.63
CA MET A 14 14.40 -26.49 -3.26
C MET A 14 13.68 -26.10 -4.55
N ALA A 15 13.22 -27.09 -5.33
CA ALA A 15 12.44 -26.81 -6.55
C ALA A 15 11.00 -26.35 -6.27
N LEU A 16 10.46 -26.65 -5.09
CA LEU A 16 9.15 -26.17 -4.63
C LEU A 16 9.23 -24.82 -3.87
N ALA A 17 10.45 -24.35 -3.59
CA ALA A 17 10.68 -23.02 -3.02
C ALA A 17 10.94 -21.95 -4.10
N ALA A 18 10.83 -22.31 -5.38
CA ALA A 18 10.93 -21.37 -6.47
C ALA A 18 9.58 -20.64 -6.62
N ASP A 19 9.66 -19.34 -6.49
CA ASP A 19 8.74 -18.36 -7.03
C ASP A 19 7.36 -18.20 -6.35
N VAL A 20 7.32 -17.94 -5.04
CA VAL A 20 6.26 -17.08 -4.52
C VAL A 20 6.76 -15.65 -4.71
N MET A 21 6.54 -15.12 -5.90
CA MET A 21 6.72 -13.70 -6.20
C MET A 21 5.51 -12.95 -5.66
N ALA A 22 5.71 -11.72 -5.18
CA ALA A 22 4.59 -10.81 -4.94
C ALA A 22 3.91 -10.50 -6.27
N GLU A 23 2.60 -10.26 -6.25
CA GLU A 23 1.89 -9.74 -7.41
C GLU A 23 2.46 -8.38 -7.77
N THR A 24 2.73 -8.19 -9.05
CA THR A 24 3.18 -6.90 -9.59
C THR A 24 2.07 -5.85 -9.48
N ARG A 25 2.42 -4.58 -9.54
CA ARG A 25 1.44 -3.47 -9.55
C ARG A 25 0.34 -3.65 -10.61
N ASP A 26 0.70 -4.14 -11.80
CA ASP A 26 -0.26 -4.39 -12.88
C ASP A 26 -1.22 -5.55 -12.56
N GLU A 27 -0.75 -6.57 -11.89
CA GLU A 27 -1.59 -7.68 -11.42
C GLU A 27 -2.52 -7.23 -10.31
N ILE A 28 -2.03 -6.44 -9.35
CA ILE A 28 -2.84 -5.83 -8.29
C ILE A 28 -3.94 -4.94 -8.88
N ALA A 29 -3.61 -4.12 -9.86
CA ALA A 29 -4.60 -3.29 -10.56
C ALA A 29 -5.67 -4.13 -11.26
N LYS A 30 -5.29 -5.25 -11.89
CA LYS A 30 -6.23 -6.19 -12.50
C LYS A 30 -7.12 -6.88 -11.46
N ILE A 31 -6.58 -7.22 -10.28
CA ILE A 31 -7.38 -7.76 -9.17
C ILE A 31 -8.52 -6.81 -8.84
N GLY A 32 -8.24 -5.53 -8.63
CA GLY A 32 -9.26 -4.52 -8.38
C GLY A 32 -10.28 -4.40 -9.52
N GLN A 33 -9.82 -4.39 -10.78
CA GLN A 33 -10.70 -4.27 -11.95
C GLN A 33 -11.60 -5.50 -12.12
N ASN A 34 -11.12 -6.70 -11.84
CA ASN A 34 -11.84 -7.96 -12.05
C ASN A 34 -13.04 -8.13 -11.11
N VAL A 35 -13.06 -7.43 -9.98
CA VAL A 35 -14.20 -7.47 -9.04
C VAL A 35 -15.47 -6.94 -9.69
N GLY A 36 -15.37 -5.86 -10.47
CA GLY A 36 -16.48 -5.22 -11.14
C GLY A 36 -17.58 -4.74 -10.19
N ALA A 37 -18.64 -4.14 -10.77
CA ALA A 37 -19.77 -3.66 -9.99
C ALA A 37 -20.60 -4.81 -9.34
N GLU A 38 -20.52 -5.99 -9.90
CA GLU A 38 -21.20 -7.21 -9.38
C GLU A 38 -20.54 -7.74 -8.09
N GLY A 39 -19.32 -7.32 -7.78
CA GLY A 39 -18.60 -7.70 -6.57
C GLY A 39 -18.16 -9.16 -6.59
N LYS A 40 -17.38 -9.55 -7.61
CA LYS A 40 -16.76 -10.89 -7.72
C LYS A 40 -15.46 -10.93 -6.93
N PHE A 41 -15.57 -11.00 -5.61
CA PHE A 41 -14.42 -11.06 -4.71
C PHE A 41 -13.77 -12.45 -4.70
N SER A 42 -12.44 -12.51 -4.80
CA SER A 42 -11.64 -13.73 -4.82
C SER A 42 -10.75 -13.88 -3.58
N TYR A 43 -10.36 -12.77 -2.95
CA TYR A 43 -9.48 -12.74 -1.78
C TYR A 43 -10.21 -12.63 -0.45
N TRP A 44 -11.55 -12.73 -0.45
CA TRP A 44 -12.37 -12.73 0.76
C TRP A 44 -12.93 -14.13 1.02
N THR A 45 -12.99 -14.49 2.30
CA THR A 45 -13.61 -15.76 2.69
C THR A 45 -15.09 -15.76 2.36
N GLU A 46 -15.57 -16.85 1.78
CA GLU A 46 -16.99 -17.05 1.51
C GLU A 46 -17.80 -16.92 2.80
N GLY A 47 -18.93 -16.23 2.74
CA GLY A 47 -19.77 -15.95 3.91
C GLY A 47 -19.23 -14.89 4.88
N SER A 48 -18.17 -14.17 4.50
CA SER A 48 -17.61 -13.07 5.29
C SER A 48 -18.67 -12.02 5.65
N VAL A 49 -18.91 -11.82 6.93
CA VAL A 49 -19.86 -10.83 7.44
C VAL A 49 -19.47 -9.38 7.07
N PRO A 50 -18.20 -8.96 7.20
CA PRO A 50 -17.79 -7.64 6.73
C PRO A 50 -18.04 -7.41 5.24
N LEU A 51 -17.73 -8.40 4.40
CA LEU A 51 -17.98 -8.31 2.96
C LEU A 51 -19.48 -8.20 2.64
N ALA A 52 -20.32 -8.98 3.31
CA ALA A 52 -21.78 -8.89 3.15
C ALA A 52 -22.30 -7.48 3.54
N LYS A 53 -21.78 -6.91 4.63
CA LYS A 53 -22.12 -5.55 5.05
C LYS A 53 -21.69 -4.50 4.03
N LEU A 54 -20.49 -4.64 3.45
CA LEU A 54 -20.02 -3.74 2.39
C LEU A 54 -20.93 -3.82 1.16
N LYS A 55 -21.26 -5.01 0.68
CA LYS A 55 -22.16 -5.20 -0.46
C LYS A 55 -23.55 -4.59 -0.21
N ASN A 56 -24.13 -4.87 0.94
CA ASN A 56 -25.43 -4.30 1.32
C ASN A 56 -25.39 -2.77 1.43
N PHE A 57 -24.29 -2.20 1.95
CA PHE A 57 -24.09 -0.76 1.99
C PHE A 57 -24.05 -0.18 0.59
N VAL A 58 -23.22 -0.73 -0.30
CA VAL A 58 -23.08 -0.26 -1.68
C VAL A 58 -24.42 -0.37 -2.42
N GLU A 59 -25.10 -1.52 -2.36
CA GLU A 59 -26.42 -1.69 -2.96
C GLU A 59 -27.42 -0.62 -2.48
N ARG A 60 -27.47 -0.38 -1.17
CA ARG A 60 -28.38 0.63 -0.59
C ARG A 60 -28.10 2.04 -1.10
N VAL A 61 -26.82 2.44 -1.18
CA VAL A 61 -26.47 3.82 -1.57
C VAL A 61 -26.42 4.04 -3.08
N THR A 62 -26.38 2.96 -3.87
CA THR A 62 -26.38 3.05 -5.34
C THR A 62 -27.75 2.84 -5.96
N ASN A 63 -28.70 2.23 -5.24
CA ASN A 63 -30.05 1.99 -5.73
C ASN A 63 -30.93 3.24 -5.64
N PRO A 64 -31.38 3.83 -6.76
CA PRO A 64 -32.24 5.04 -6.76
C PRO A 64 -33.58 4.87 -6.04
N GLN A 65 -34.03 3.63 -5.79
CA GLN A 65 -35.27 3.34 -5.08
C GLN A 65 -35.08 3.16 -3.56
N SER A 66 -33.83 3.26 -3.10
CA SER A 66 -33.51 3.13 -1.67
C SER A 66 -33.60 4.47 -0.96
N ASP A 67 -34.10 4.46 0.28
CA ASP A 67 -34.10 5.63 1.17
C ASP A 67 -32.66 6.12 1.50
N GLY A 68 -31.66 5.27 1.25
CA GLY A 68 -30.25 5.59 1.47
C GLY A 68 -29.51 5.97 0.19
N PHE A 69 -30.22 6.24 -0.93
CA PHE A 69 -29.57 6.57 -2.19
C PHE A 69 -28.67 7.81 -2.08
N VAL A 70 -27.46 7.70 -2.64
CA VAL A 70 -26.49 8.78 -2.75
C VAL A 70 -26.19 8.99 -4.23
N PRO A 71 -26.33 10.22 -4.77
CA PRO A 71 -25.91 10.52 -6.14
C PRO A 71 -24.44 10.17 -6.38
N GLN A 72 -24.09 9.74 -7.58
CA GLN A 72 -22.73 9.33 -7.90
C GLN A 72 -21.70 10.43 -7.62
N SER A 73 -22.04 11.71 -7.86
CA SER A 73 -21.18 12.85 -7.56
C SER A 73 -20.79 12.98 -6.09
N ASP A 74 -21.57 12.39 -5.19
CA ASP A 74 -21.43 12.53 -3.75
C ASP A 74 -20.90 11.25 -3.09
N ARG A 75 -20.63 10.20 -3.91
CA ARG A 75 -20.06 8.94 -3.41
C ARG A 75 -18.56 9.08 -3.25
N VAL A 76 -18.12 9.27 -2.04
CA VAL A 76 -16.72 9.37 -1.66
C VAL A 76 -16.36 8.24 -0.69
N ALA A 77 -15.23 7.60 -0.90
CA ALA A 77 -14.63 6.66 0.04
C ALA A 77 -13.20 7.09 0.36
N VAL A 78 -12.88 7.16 1.62
CA VAL A 78 -11.54 7.50 2.12
C VAL A 78 -10.98 6.31 2.86
N PHE A 79 -9.73 6.00 2.60
CA PHE A 79 -9.01 4.90 3.24
C PHE A 79 -7.84 5.43 4.05
N ASP A 80 -7.57 4.76 5.13
CA ASP A 80 -6.26 4.79 5.76
C ASP A 80 -5.26 4.01 4.89
N LEU A 81 -4.00 4.39 4.90
CA LEU A 81 -2.99 3.82 4.03
C LEU A 81 -2.25 2.65 4.71
N ASP A 82 -1.47 2.98 5.75
CA ASP A 82 -0.58 2.02 6.41
C ASP A 82 -1.36 1.04 7.30
N GLY A 83 -1.18 -0.26 7.07
CA GLY A 83 -1.94 -1.30 7.75
C GLY A 83 -3.38 -1.48 7.24
N THR A 84 -3.82 -0.69 6.26
CA THR A 84 -5.14 -0.76 5.65
C THR A 84 -5.06 -1.09 4.16
N LEU A 85 -4.43 -0.25 3.37
CA LEU A 85 -4.18 -0.51 1.94
C LEU A 85 -2.79 -1.09 1.72
N VAL A 86 -1.77 -0.51 2.35
CA VAL A 86 -0.39 -0.95 2.30
C VAL A 86 -0.09 -1.82 3.51
N CYS A 87 0.62 -2.93 3.28
CA CYS A 87 1.13 -3.75 4.37
C CYS A 87 2.08 -2.93 5.23
N GLU A 88 1.89 -2.98 6.54
CA GLU A 88 2.85 -2.42 7.49
C GLU A 88 4.16 -3.22 7.41
N THR A 89 5.03 -2.80 6.51
CA THR A 89 6.35 -3.40 6.34
C THR A 89 7.35 -2.76 7.29
N ALA A 90 8.45 -3.48 7.58
CA ALA A 90 9.59 -2.88 8.25
C ALA A 90 10.34 -1.98 7.25
N PRO A 91 10.94 -0.87 7.68
CA PRO A 91 11.04 -0.49 9.09
C PRO A 91 9.90 0.39 9.60
N SER A 92 9.11 1.05 8.74
CA SER A 92 8.05 1.98 9.15
C SER A 92 7.01 2.22 8.04
N TYR A 93 6.24 3.29 8.21
CA TYR A 93 5.18 3.75 7.32
C TYR A 93 5.69 4.17 5.95
N PHE A 94 4.82 4.08 4.95
CA PHE A 94 5.14 4.40 3.56
C PHE A 94 5.67 5.82 3.40
N GLU A 95 4.96 6.83 3.90
CA GLU A 95 5.34 8.22 3.75
C GLU A 95 6.65 8.57 4.49
N TRP A 96 6.93 7.91 5.62
CA TRP A 96 8.18 8.11 6.36
C TRP A 96 9.37 7.59 5.58
N MET A 97 9.20 6.45 4.92
CA MET A 97 10.26 5.88 4.09
C MET A 97 10.45 6.68 2.79
N MET A 98 9.37 7.19 2.21
CA MET A 98 9.42 8.10 1.06
C MET A 98 10.13 9.42 1.41
N TYR A 99 9.88 9.98 2.59
CA TYR A 99 10.60 11.13 3.12
C TYR A 99 12.10 10.87 3.27
N LEU A 100 12.48 9.75 3.89
CA LEU A 100 13.89 9.37 4.06
C LEU A 100 14.57 9.17 2.70
N HIS A 101 13.90 8.54 1.76
CA HIS A 101 14.39 8.40 0.39
C HIS A 101 14.62 9.77 -0.28
N ARG A 102 13.69 10.71 -0.13
CA ARG A 102 13.84 12.07 -0.65
C ARG A 102 15.10 12.76 -0.14
N VAL A 103 15.38 12.60 1.15
CA VAL A 103 16.52 13.29 1.80
C VAL A 103 17.86 12.64 1.49
N TYR A 104 17.91 11.29 1.40
CA TYR A 104 19.19 10.58 1.33
C TYR A 104 19.52 10.03 -0.06
N ASP A 105 18.52 9.64 -0.83
CA ASP A 105 18.71 8.82 -2.03
C ASP A 105 18.29 9.53 -3.32
N ASP A 106 17.48 10.59 -3.26
CA ASP A 106 17.04 11.33 -4.41
C ASP A 106 18.14 12.28 -4.92
N PRO A 107 18.74 12.01 -6.11
CA PRO A 107 19.80 12.83 -6.66
C PRO A 107 19.34 14.21 -7.12
N THR A 108 18.04 14.44 -7.24
CA THR A 108 17.46 15.72 -7.69
C THR A 108 17.18 16.67 -6.53
N PHE A 109 17.23 16.19 -5.28
CA PHE A 109 17.00 16.97 -4.08
C PHE A 109 18.31 17.23 -3.33
N HIS A 110 18.55 18.47 -2.94
CA HIS A 110 19.73 18.87 -2.18
C HIS A 110 19.31 19.31 -0.78
N ALA A 111 19.24 18.34 0.14
CA ALA A 111 18.85 18.57 1.51
C ALA A 111 19.83 19.50 2.25
N THR A 112 19.30 20.42 3.04
CA THR A 112 20.09 21.27 3.94
C THR A 112 20.62 20.43 5.11
N LYS A 113 21.58 20.99 5.86
CA LYS A 113 22.11 20.32 7.06
C LYS A 113 21.03 20.09 8.11
N GLU A 114 20.10 21.02 8.24
CA GLU A 114 18.96 20.95 9.16
C GLU A 114 18.01 19.82 8.76
N GLN A 115 17.69 19.71 7.48
CA GLN A 115 16.85 18.64 6.94
C GLN A 115 17.50 17.27 7.15
N ILE A 116 18.81 17.15 6.91
CA ILE A 116 19.55 15.90 7.16
C ILE A 116 19.52 15.55 8.65
N ALA A 117 19.74 16.53 9.56
CA ALA A 117 19.71 16.26 11.00
C ALA A 117 18.31 15.81 11.48
N THR A 118 17.24 16.37 10.91
CA THR A 118 15.88 15.94 11.17
C THR A 118 15.65 14.52 10.65
N ALA A 119 16.07 14.21 9.42
CA ALA A 119 15.96 12.89 8.83
C ALA A 119 16.77 11.83 9.64
N ASP A 120 17.96 12.17 10.14
CA ASP A 120 18.73 11.28 11.02
C ASP A 120 17.97 10.94 12.31
N THR A 121 17.25 11.92 12.87
CA THR A 121 16.43 11.72 14.08
C THR A 121 15.24 10.81 13.78
N ILE A 122 14.52 11.05 12.70
CA ILE A 122 13.39 10.23 12.24
C ILE A 122 13.87 8.82 11.93
N LYS A 123 14.94 8.68 11.14
CA LYS A 123 15.54 7.38 10.80
C LYS A 123 15.89 6.58 12.04
N LYS A 124 16.51 7.21 13.03
CA LYS A 124 16.85 6.54 14.30
C LYS A 124 15.61 6.03 15.04
N ALA A 125 14.53 6.80 15.10
CA ALA A 125 13.28 6.39 15.74
C ALA A 125 12.62 5.21 14.99
N VAL A 126 12.58 5.29 13.66
CA VAL A 126 12.05 4.25 12.77
C VAL A 126 12.76 2.91 13.02
N TYR A 127 14.10 2.88 12.93
CA TYR A 127 14.86 1.63 13.07
C TYR A 127 14.92 1.12 14.52
N ALA A 128 14.76 2.00 15.49
CA ALA A 128 14.60 1.59 16.89
C ALA A 128 13.18 1.06 17.18
N ARG A 129 12.22 1.19 16.24
CA ARG A 129 10.80 0.88 16.45
C ARG A 129 10.25 1.55 17.71
N SER A 130 10.73 2.74 17.98
CA SER A 130 10.36 3.53 19.17
C SER A 130 10.12 4.97 18.70
N VAL A 131 8.86 5.25 18.37
CA VAL A 131 8.42 6.52 17.85
C VAL A 131 7.89 7.37 19.01
N PRO A 132 8.59 8.45 19.43
CA PRO A 132 8.06 9.41 20.40
C PRO A 132 6.76 10.04 19.90
N GLY A 133 5.85 10.40 20.82
CA GLY A 133 4.52 10.89 20.45
C GLY A 133 4.48 12.22 19.67
N ASP A 134 5.56 13.01 19.73
CA ASP A 134 5.75 14.25 18.95
C ASP A 134 6.41 14.01 17.58
N MET A 135 6.96 12.82 17.34
CA MET A 135 7.67 12.51 16.10
C MET A 135 6.78 12.58 14.87
N MET A 136 5.53 12.21 14.97
CA MET A 136 4.57 12.32 13.85
C MET A 136 4.41 13.77 13.38
N TRP A 137 4.37 14.73 14.29
CA TRP A 137 4.35 16.14 13.93
C TRP A 137 5.66 16.61 13.32
N THR A 138 6.78 16.16 13.88
CA THR A 138 8.12 16.47 13.36
C THR A 138 8.26 15.94 11.94
N GLU A 139 7.85 14.73 11.69
CA GLU A 139 7.88 14.11 10.37
C GLU A 139 6.94 14.83 9.39
N ALA A 140 5.69 15.08 9.76
CA ALA A 140 4.73 15.75 8.89
C ALA A 140 5.19 17.16 8.47
N ILE A 141 5.84 17.92 9.37
CA ILE A 141 6.43 19.23 9.03
C ILE A 141 7.62 19.03 8.08
N ALA A 142 8.52 18.11 8.40
CA ALA A 142 9.72 17.86 7.61
C ALA A 142 9.38 17.35 6.19
N GLN A 143 8.36 16.51 6.07
CA GLN A 143 7.85 16.05 4.78
C GLN A 143 7.32 17.21 3.93
N ASN A 144 6.50 18.08 4.52
CA ASN A 144 6.02 19.28 3.82
C ASN A 144 7.17 20.17 3.32
N GLU A 145 8.25 20.28 4.10
CA GLU A 145 9.42 21.10 3.72
C GLU A 145 10.18 20.52 2.50
N VAL A 146 10.40 19.21 2.48
CA VAL A 146 11.19 18.57 1.40
C VAL A 146 10.43 18.41 0.09
N PHE A 147 9.11 18.45 0.14
CA PHE A 147 8.24 18.42 -1.04
C PHE A 147 7.65 19.80 -1.39
N ALA A 148 8.02 20.86 -0.63
CA ALA A 148 7.55 22.21 -0.88
C ALA A 148 7.87 22.68 -2.32
N GLY A 149 6.88 23.27 -2.97
CA GLY A 149 6.99 23.78 -4.34
C GLY A 149 6.70 22.78 -5.45
N MET A 150 6.47 21.51 -5.12
CA MET A 150 5.92 20.56 -6.10
C MET A 150 4.44 20.85 -6.36
N THR A 151 4.02 20.63 -7.61
CA THR A 151 2.59 20.52 -7.93
C THR A 151 2.07 19.16 -7.49
N ASP A 152 0.74 19.02 -7.37
CA ASP A 152 0.11 17.73 -7.04
C ASP A 152 0.53 16.62 -8.02
N GLU A 153 0.68 16.95 -9.30
CA GLU A 153 1.13 15.99 -10.32
C GLU A 153 2.59 15.57 -10.09
N GLN A 154 3.49 16.52 -9.80
CA GLN A 154 4.89 16.21 -9.51
C GLN A 154 5.05 15.37 -8.24
N TYR A 155 4.26 15.68 -7.19
CA TYR A 155 4.26 14.86 -5.97
C TYR A 155 3.75 13.45 -6.25
N ARG A 156 2.68 13.32 -7.04
CA ARG A 156 2.13 12.02 -7.45
C ARG A 156 3.13 11.21 -8.26
N GLU A 157 3.81 11.83 -9.23
CA GLU A 157 4.85 11.17 -10.02
C GLU A 157 5.98 10.67 -9.12
N TYR A 158 6.45 11.51 -8.20
CA TYR A 158 7.47 11.13 -7.23
C TYR A 158 7.04 9.93 -6.37
N ALA A 159 5.81 9.94 -5.85
CA ALA A 159 5.29 8.83 -5.06
C ALA A 159 5.22 7.53 -5.88
N ILE A 160 4.86 7.61 -7.18
CA ILE A 160 4.84 6.46 -8.09
C ILE A 160 6.27 5.93 -8.32
N GLU A 161 7.25 6.81 -8.52
CA GLU A 161 8.66 6.41 -8.67
C GLU A 161 9.17 5.76 -7.39
N PHE A 162 8.83 6.31 -6.21
CA PHE A 162 9.18 5.70 -4.94
C PHE A 162 8.54 4.31 -4.78
N MET A 163 7.32 4.09 -5.24
CA MET A 163 6.66 2.79 -5.23
C MET A 163 7.41 1.70 -6.00
N GLU A 164 8.30 2.05 -6.91
CA GLU A 164 9.15 1.12 -7.66
C GLU A 164 10.45 0.77 -6.90
N THR A 165 10.69 1.40 -5.76
CA THR A 165 11.86 1.10 -4.94
C THR A 165 11.63 -0.15 -4.06
N PRO A 166 12.70 -0.90 -3.76
CA PRO A 166 12.58 -2.09 -2.92
C PRO A 166 12.17 -1.76 -1.49
N VAL A 167 11.32 -2.61 -0.90
CA VAL A 167 11.05 -2.58 0.54
C VAL A 167 12.24 -3.14 1.30
N GLU A 168 12.80 -2.36 2.21
CA GLU A 168 13.97 -2.77 2.98
C GLU A 168 13.68 -4.01 3.83
N GLY A 169 14.59 -4.97 3.78
CA GLY A 169 14.47 -6.23 4.53
C GLY A 169 13.53 -7.26 3.89
N MET A 170 12.93 -6.95 2.76
CA MET A 170 12.09 -7.89 2.00
C MET A 170 12.80 -8.30 0.71
N THR A 171 12.68 -9.59 0.36
CA THR A 171 13.23 -10.10 -0.89
C THR A 171 12.19 -9.97 -2.00
N ASN A 172 12.58 -9.36 -3.11
CA ASN A 172 11.73 -9.24 -4.30
C ASN A 172 10.36 -8.59 -4.04
N LEU A 173 10.32 -7.54 -3.20
CA LEU A 173 9.11 -6.75 -2.94
C LEU A 173 9.43 -5.27 -3.14
N GLN A 174 8.64 -4.59 -3.95
CA GLN A 174 8.62 -3.14 -4.10
C GLN A 174 7.50 -2.52 -3.24
N TRP A 175 7.62 -1.23 -2.91
CA TRP A 175 6.59 -0.54 -2.14
C TRP A 175 5.21 -0.59 -2.79
N GLY A 176 5.14 -0.46 -4.11
CA GLY A 176 3.89 -0.54 -4.88
C GLY A 176 3.26 -1.93 -4.97
N GLU A 177 3.98 -2.97 -4.52
CA GLU A 177 3.53 -4.37 -4.46
C GLU A 177 3.10 -4.78 -3.04
N ALA A 178 3.47 -3.98 -2.03
CA ALA A 178 3.15 -4.23 -0.63
C ALA A 178 1.69 -3.87 -0.30
N ILE A 179 0.74 -4.32 -1.11
CA ILE A 179 -0.69 -4.00 -1.02
C ILE A 179 -1.47 -5.20 -0.46
N TYR A 180 -2.44 -4.96 0.40
CA TYR A 180 -3.39 -5.98 0.81
C TYR A 180 -4.35 -6.31 -0.34
N LEU A 181 -4.18 -7.48 -0.98
CA LEU A 181 -5.00 -7.88 -2.12
C LEU A 181 -6.51 -7.86 -1.87
N PRO A 182 -7.03 -8.26 -0.70
CA PRO A 182 -8.45 -8.09 -0.38
C PRO A 182 -8.91 -6.63 -0.42
N MET A 183 -8.01 -5.68 -0.10
CA MET A 183 -8.34 -4.25 -0.13
C MET A 183 -8.28 -3.68 -1.54
N ALA A 184 -7.39 -4.19 -2.40
CA ALA A 184 -7.42 -3.87 -3.83
C ALA A 184 -8.79 -4.21 -4.45
N GLU A 185 -9.39 -5.35 -4.06
CA GLU A 185 -10.75 -5.70 -4.46
C GLU A 185 -11.81 -4.73 -3.93
N VAL A 186 -11.69 -4.26 -2.68
CA VAL A 186 -12.63 -3.29 -2.09
C VAL A 186 -12.57 -1.96 -2.85
N VAL A 187 -11.38 -1.45 -3.10
CA VAL A 187 -11.18 -0.21 -3.87
C VAL A 187 -11.77 -0.35 -5.28
N GLY A 188 -11.47 -1.44 -5.97
CA GLY A 188 -11.99 -1.72 -7.31
C GLY A 188 -13.52 -1.85 -7.34
N TYR A 189 -14.11 -2.52 -6.34
CA TYR A 189 -15.56 -2.66 -6.20
C TYR A 189 -16.26 -1.31 -6.01
N LEU A 190 -15.72 -0.48 -5.13
CA LEU A 190 -16.26 0.85 -4.88
C LEU A 190 -16.15 1.73 -6.13
N ALA A 191 -14.99 1.74 -6.79
CA ALA A 191 -14.78 2.49 -8.03
C ALA A 191 -15.76 2.04 -9.13
N ALA A 192 -15.96 0.73 -9.31
CA ALA A 192 -16.92 0.17 -10.27
C ALA A 192 -18.38 0.53 -9.95
N ASN A 193 -18.69 0.87 -8.69
CA ASN A 193 -19.99 1.34 -8.24
C ASN A 193 -20.08 2.88 -8.16
N GLY A 194 -19.16 3.59 -8.81
CA GLY A 194 -19.17 5.04 -8.98
C GLY A 194 -18.73 5.83 -7.76
N PHE A 195 -17.92 5.24 -6.87
CA PHE A 195 -17.28 5.99 -5.79
C PHE A 195 -15.98 6.62 -6.29
N THR A 196 -15.70 7.83 -5.83
CA THR A 196 -14.37 8.43 -5.89
C THR A 196 -13.61 8.00 -4.64
N THR A 197 -12.44 7.40 -4.81
CA THR A 197 -11.63 6.86 -3.70
C THR A 197 -10.42 7.75 -3.43
N TYR A 198 -10.14 7.98 -2.16
CA TYR A 198 -8.99 8.74 -1.66
C TYR A 198 -8.26 7.98 -0.58
#